data_f2892c8b454740375ac149efe2686b71
#
_entry.id   f2892c8b454740375ac149efe2686b71
#
_cell.length_a   1.000
_cell.length_b   1.000
_cell.length_c   1.000
_cell.angle_alpha   90.00
_cell.angle_beta   90.00
_cell.angle_gamma   90.00
#
_symmetry.space_group_name_H-M   'P 1'
#
loop_
_entity.id
_entity.type
_entity.pdbx_description
1 polymer ?
#
loop_
_entity_poly.entity_id
_entity_poly.type
_entity_poly.pdbx_seq_one_letter_code
_entity_poly.pdbx_strand_id
1 'polypeptide(L)'
;MSAWHDPEMLAVEDFLRISRFEQRSSYTYRWILRSFEDVARRHSAVDRQMLEDWLGDMAPRWKLSTLLNQVCIVDRFLDYLVQNELIPGNPVAELRRQHNIKQNKPIWRALASPNPDEALADLHRPAPYGSVLGAFMRDHVALMRNRGYQYEAQAHWLLRFDRFLQSNPELADEPLETMLSHWAAAKPTRNHAAECQKLGRILTKARHRLDPNIPPKRFNPRPEREVKREHRRPHIFSPADIRHMLDVARSFPSPHAPLRPQTLYTMILLAYCAGLRRSEIARLDLGDVDLRSGTITIRETKVYKTRILPLSGSVMVELRAYLEARRCAGAPQDPQSGLFWQDHFKGHHTPETVTTMITNVMRHAGFKPASGRTGPRVHDLRHSMVVNRILQWYRIGINPQDRLHFLSTYLGHRDINSTLIYITVTQDLLQEASERFRAVGAPCLNGEALS
;
A
#
# COMPACT_ATOMS: atom_id res chain seq x y z
N MET A 1 14.70 39.87 -17.28
CA MET A 1 13.46 39.75 -16.44
C MET A 1 12.53 38.81 -17.17
N SER A 2 12.09 37.72 -16.49
CA SER A 2 11.19 36.78 -17.13
C SER A 2 9.84 37.41 -17.35
N ALA A 3 9.20 37.16 -18.50
CA ALA A 3 7.97 37.85 -18.98
C ALA A 3 6.78 37.79 -17.99
N TRP A 4 6.75 36.78 -17.08
CA TRP A 4 5.63 36.63 -16.12
C TRP A 4 5.68 37.57 -14.90
N HIS A 5 6.75 38.38 -14.75
CA HIS A 5 6.89 39.43 -13.73
C HIS A 5 6.23 40.77 -14.13
N ASP A 6 5.67 40.84 -15.32
CA ASP A 6 4.94 42.02 -15.78
C ASP A 6 3.72 42.23 -14.86
N PRO A 7 3.52 43.40 -14.27
CA PRO A 7 2.36 43.73 -13.44
C PRO A 7 1.01 43.52 -14.13
N GLU A 8 0.98 43.58 -15.45
CA GLU A 8 -0.21 43.31 -16.26
C GLU A 8 -0.48 41.82 -16.47
N MET A 9 0.50 40.93 -16.15
CA MET A 9 0.38 39.49 -16.34
C MET A 9 -0.19 38.85 -15.09
N LEU A 10 -1.44 38.41 -15.14
CA LEU A 10 -2.16 37.78 -14.03
C LEU A 10 -1.91 36.25 -13.99
N ALA A 11 -0.66 35.80 -14.13
CA ALA A 11 -0.32 34.39 -14.24
C ALA A 11 -0.87 33.53 -13.10
N VAL A 12 -0.88 34.04 -11.87
CA VAL A 12 -1.45 33.36 -10.71
C VAL A 12 -2.97 33.23 -10.83
N GLU A 13 -3.66 34.27 -11.22
CA GLU A 13 -5.14 34.25 -11.35
C GLU A 13 -5.58 33.34 -12.51
N ASP A 14 -4.87 33.39 -13.63
CA ASP A 14 -5.12 32.51 -14.77
C ASP A 14 -4.91 31.08 -14.45
N PHE A 15 -3.81 30.72 -13.75
CA PHE A 15 -3.55 29.38 -13.26
C PHE A 15 -4.66 28.91 -12.32
N LEU A 16 -5.09 29.72 -11.37
CA LEU A 16 -6.16 29.37 -10.42
C LEU A 16 -7.50 29.17 -11.12
N ARG A 17 -7.80 30.01 -12.14
CA ARG A 17 -9.01 29.93 -12.96
C ARG A 17 -9.05 28.62 -13.78
N ILE A 18 -7.96 28.28 -14.44
CA ILE A 18 -7.83 27.08 -15.27
C ILE A 18 -7.89 25.81 -14.42
N SER A 19 -7.27 25.84 -13.23
CA SER A 19 -7.16 24.67 -12.34
C SER A 19 -8.45 24.30 -11.62
N ARG A 20 -9.51 25.11 -11.65
CA ARG A 20 -10.85 24.88 -11.07
C ARG A 20 -10.81 24.38 -9.62
N PHE A 21 -10.03 25.02 -8.76
CA PHE A 21 -9.98 24.67 -7.34
C PHE A 21 -11.26 25.05 -6.60
N GLU A 22 -11.62 24.29 -5.55
CA GLU A 22 -12.70 24.68 -4.63
C GLU A 22 -12.40 26.02 -3.94
N GLN A 23 -13.42 26.83 -3.68
CA GLN A 23 -13.28 28.19 -3.13
C GLN A 23 -12.35 28.27 -1.91
N ARG A 24 -12.49 27.33 -0.95
CA ARG A 24 -11.69 27.33 0.28
C ARG A 24 -10.21 27.03 0.02
N SER A 25 -9.92 26.12 -0.88
CA SER A 25 -8.56 25.78 -1.31
C SER A 25 -7.95 26.90 -2.17
N SER A 26 -8.76 27.53 -3.01
CA SER A 26 -8.37 28.64 -3.88
C SER A 26 -7.81 29.82 -3.10
N TYR A 27 -8.42 30.18 -1.94
CA TYR A 27 -7.90 31.26 -1.09
C TYR A 27 -6.50 30.97 -0.56
N THR A 28 -6.27 29.78 -0.02
CA THR A 28 -4.96 29.37 0.49
C THR A 28 -3.92 29.30 -0.63
N TYR A 29 -4.28 28.74 -1.77
CA TYR A 29 -3.38 28.63 -2.92
C TYR A 29 -3.03 29.98 -3.52
N ARG A 30 -3.99 30.90 -3.63
CA ARG A 30 -3.74 32.28 -4.06
C ARG A 30 -2.72 32.97 -3.15
N TRP A 31 -2.87 32.82 -1.84
CA TRP A 31 -1.93 33.40 -0.88
C TRP A 31 -0.51 32.81 -1.04
N ILE A 32 -0.39 31.49 -1.20
CA ILE A 32 0.90 30.81 -1.41
C ILE A 32 1.55 31.28 -2.71
N LEU A 33 0.81 31.27 -3.80
CA LEU A 33 1.34 31.64 -5.11
C LEU A 33 1.69 33.12 -5.19
N ARG A 34 0.94 34.00 -4.55
CA ARG A 34 1.31 35.44 -4.46
C ARG A 34 2.57 35.60 -3.60
N SER A 35 2.71 34.90 -2.49
CA SER A 35 3.96 34.94 -1.72
C SER A 35 5.17 34.46 -2.54
N PHE A 36 4.94 33.48 -3.41
CA PHE A 36 5.95 32.97 -4.35
C PHE A 36 6.28 34.01 -5.42
N GLU A 37 5.29 34.67 -5.99
CA GLU A 37 5.44 35.74 -6.95
C GLU A 37 6.17 36.94 -6.36
N ASP A 38 5.87 37.34 -5.13
CA ASP A 38 6.54 38.47 -4.43
C ASP A 38 8.04 38.22 -4.23
N VAL A 39 8.45 36.97 -3.94
CA VAL A 39 9.88 36.58 -3.87
C VAL A 39 10.48 36.57 -5.27
N ALA A 40 9.78 35.97 -6.23
CA ALA A 40 10.26 35.89 -7.61
C ALA A 40 10.56 37.27 -8.25
N ARG A 41 9.81 38.31 -7.89
CA ARG A 41 10.06 39.70 -8.33
C ARG A 41 11.39 40.28 -7.82
N ARG A 42 11.98 39.71 -6.78
CA ARG A 42 13.30 40.10 -6.24
C ARG A 42 14.45 39.44 -6.98
N HIS A 43 14.16 38.47 -7.84
CA HIS A 43 15.15 37.66 -8.55
C HIS A 43 15.07 37.88 -10.07
N SER A 44 16.19 37.74 -10.75
CA SER A 44 16.26 37.86 -12.22
C SER A 44 15.73 36.61 -12.95
N ALA A 45 15.68 35.47 -12.27
CA ALA A 45 15.19 34.19 -12.79
C ALA A 45 14.51 33.34 -11.71
N VAL A 46 13.71 32.40 -12.14
CA VAL A 46 13.15 31.37 -11.28
C VAL A 46 14.14 30.21 -11.23
N ASP A 47 15.04 30.27 -10.29
CA ASP A 47 16.11 29.31 -10.11
C ASP A 47 16.11 28.70 -8.70
N ARG A 48 17.12 27.89 -8.39
CA ARG A 48 17.29 27.25 -7.08
C ARG A 48 17.35 28.30 -5.96
N GLN A 49 18.14 29.36 -6.11
CA GLN A 49 18.32 30.37 -5.07
C GLN A 49 17.01 31.04 -4.72
N MET A 50 16.23 31.40 -5.71
CA MET A 50 14.88 31.97 -5.51
C MET A 50 13.96 31.00 -4.74
N LEU A 51 14.02 29.68 -5.01
CA LEU A 51 13.25 28.69 -4.26
C LEU A 51 13.69 28.61 -2.79
N GLU A 52 14.98 28.65 -2.52
CA GLU A 52 15.55 28.64 -1.17
C GLU A 52 15.13 29.88 -0.39
N ASP A 53 15.18 31.04 -0.99
CA ASP A 53 14.75 32.32 -0.38
C ASP A 53 13.25 32.31 -0.06
N TRP A 54 12.42 31.81 -0.99
CA TRP A 54 10.99 31.66 -0.72
C TRP A 54 10.71 30.69 0.42
N LEU A 55 11.42 29.55 0.50
CA LEU A 55 11.29 28.61 1.60
C LEU A 55 11.73 29.23 2.93
N GLY A 56 12.79 30.03 2.92
CA GLY A 56 13.26 30.82 4.08
C GLY A 56 12.19 31.79 4.59
N ASP A 57 11.51 32.52 3.70
CA ASP A 57 10.41 33.41 4.03
C ASP A 57 9.18 32.66 4.61
N MET A 58 8.98 31.39 4.20
CA MET A 58 7.86 30.56 4.66
C MET A 58 8.15 29.80 5.96
N ALA A 59 9.41 29.45 6.24
CA ALA A 59 9.81 28.63 7.40
C ALA A 59 9.36 29.19 8.75
N PRO A 60 9.40 30.50 9.03
CA PRO A 60 8.91 31.05 10.30
C PRO A 60 7.39 30.95 10.47
N ARG A 61 6.65 30.83 9.37
CA ARG A 61 5.17 30.88 9.35
C ARG A 61 4.56 29.48 9.45
N TRP A 62 5.25 28.44 8.96
CA TRP A 62 4.71 27.10 8.85
C TRP A 62 5.69 26.04 9.34
N LYS A 63 5.13 25.01 9.99
CA LYS A 63 5.89 23.78 10.27
C LYS A 63 6.32 23.16 8.94
N LEU A 64 7.52 22.60 8.87
CA LEU A 64 8.07 21.95 7.69
C LEU A 64 7.10 20.93 7.06
N SER A 65 6.40 20.14 7.87
CA SER A 65 5.42 19.17 7.37
C SER A 65 4.24 19.82 6.64
N THR A 66 3.79 20.99 7.10
CA THR A 66 2.74 21.78 6.44
C THR A 66 3.25 22.39 5.16
N LEU A 67 4.42 23.05 5.20
CA LEU A 67 5.07 23.61 4.03
C LEU A 67 5.24 22.56 2.92
N LEU A 68 5.79 21.37 3.25
CA LEU A 68 5.97 20.27 2.30
C LEU A 68 4.66 19.67 1.74
N ASN A 69 3.53 19.95 2.33
CA ASN A 69 2.23 19.58 1.74
C ASN A 69 1.71 20.69 0.81
N GLN A 70 2.11 21.93 1.04
CA GLN A 70 1.65 23.08 0.24
C GLN A 70 2.52 23.32 -1.00
N VAL A 71 3.80 22.95 -1.00
CA VAL A 71 4.69 23.13 -2.17
C VAL A 71 4.19 22.41 -3.43
N CYS A 72 3.28 21.45 -3.31
CA CYS A 72 2.68 20.79 -4.48
C CYS A 72 1.91 21.75 -5.38
N ILE A 73 1.39 22.86 -4.85
CA ILE A 73 0.71 23.87 -5.66
C ILE A 73 1.74 24.72 -6.44
N VAL A 74 2.90 24.98 -5.81
CA VAL A 74 4.01 25.68 -6.47
C VAL A 74 4.60 24.83 -7.58
N ASP A 75 4.79 23.51 -7.36
CA ASP A 75 5.20 22.59 -8.42
C ASP A 75 4.30 22.66 -9.66
N ARG A 76 2.98 22.63 -9.43
CA ARG A 76 1.99 22.71 -10.52
C ARG A 76 1.99 24.06 -11.20
N PHE A 77 2.23 25.13 -10.46
CA PHE A 77 2.34 26.47 -11.00
C PHE A 77 3.63 26.63 -11.82
N LEU A 78 4.75 26.11 -11.37
CA LEU A 78 5.99 26.07 -12.14
C LEU A 78 5.83 25.31 -13.47
N ASP A 79 5.15 24.15 -13.44
CA ASP A 79 4.85 23.41 -14.66
C ASP A 79 3.93 24.19 -15.60
N TYR A 80 2.94 24.92 -15.05
CA TYR A 80 2.09 25.83 -15.83
C TYR A 80 2.90 26.97 -16.48
N LEU A 81 3.83 27.60 -15.75
CA LEU A 81 4.68 28.66 -16.29
C LEU A 81 5.57 28.14 -17.44
N VAL A 82 6.09 26.92 -17.33
CA VAL A 82 6.87 26.29 -18.41
C VAL A 82 6.00 25.98 -19.61
N GLN A 83 4.79 25.44 -19.41
CA GLN A 83 3.85 25.11 -20.49
C GLN A 83 3.38 26.32 -21.29
N ASN A 84 3.36 27.51 -20.66
CA ASN A 84 3.00 28.79 -21.30
C ASN A 84 4.23 29.59 -21.70
N GLU A 85 5.42 29.00 -21.75
CA GLU A 85 6.69 29.62 -22.17
C GLU A 85 7.08 30.86 -21.34
N LEU A 86 6.55 31.01 -20.13
CA LEU A 86 6.81 32.11 -19.22
C LEU A 86 8.14 32.01 -18.47
N ILE A 87 8.61 30.79 -18.30
CA ILE A 87 9.93 30.43 -17.75
C ILE A 87 10.59 29.34 -18.61
N PRO A 88 11.93 29.30 -18.72
CA PRO A 88 12.63 28.36 -19.59
C PRO A 88 12.57 26.90 -19.09
N GLY A 89 12.39 26.69 -17.80
CA GLY A 89 12.34 25.37 -17.21
C GLY A 89 11.89 25.36 -15.75
N ASN A 90 11.43 24.23 -15.25
CA ASN A 90 11.07 24.05 -13.85
C ASN A 90 12.32 23.65 -13.05
N PRO A 91 12.85 24.52 -12.14
CA PRO A 91 14.10 24.24 -11.40
C PRO A 91 13.99 23.03 -10.47
N VAL A 92 12.80 22.75 -9.94
CA VAL A 92 12.57 21.53 -9.10
C VAL A 92 12.65 20.27 -9.96
N ALA A 93 12.07 20.29 -11.15
CA ALA A 93 12.14 19.19 -12.09
C ALA A 93 13.56 18.94 -12.59
N GLU A 94 14.35 20.01 -12.73
CA GLU A 94 15.76 19.93 -13.11
C GLU A 94 16.62 19.31 -12.00
N LEU A 95 16.52 19.80 -10.77
CA LEU A 95 17.18 19.19 -9.59
C LEU A 95 16.77 17.73 -9.42
N ARG A 96 15.50 17.40 -9.64
CA ARG A 96 15.03 16.02 -9.60
C ARG A 96 15.73 15.13 -10.63
N ARG A 97 15.95 15.62 -11.85
CA ARG A 97 16.69 14.90 -12.90
C ARG A 97 18.16 14.73 -12.54
N GLN A 98 18.82 15.80 -12.07
CA GLN A 98 20.23 15.80 -11.65
C GLN A 98 20.49 14.77 -10.55
N HIS A 99 19.58 14.65 -9.57
CA HIS A 99 19.71 13.71 -8.44
C HIS A 99 19.02 12.36 -8.68
N ASN A 100 18.53 12.07 -9.89
CA ASN A 100 17.85 10.82 -10.26
C ASN A 100 16.69 10.45 -9.30
N ILE A 101 15.86 11.42 -8.94
CA ILE A 101 14.73 11.28 -8.02
C ILE A 101 13.40 11.30 -8.77
N LYS A 102 12.46 10.45 -8.37
CA LYS A 102 11.14 10.33 -9.02
C LYS A 102 10.11 11.36 -8.54
N GLN A 103 10.28 11.91 -7.35
CA GLN A 103 9.28 12.78 -6.69
C GLN A 103 9.90 14.12 -6.31
N ASN A 104 9.13 15.20 -6.39
CA ASN A 104 9.58 16.55 -6.05
C ASN A 104 9.73 16.78 -4.54
N LYS A 105 8.92 16.11 -3.72
CA LYS A 105 8.91 16.32 -2.27
C LYS A 105 10.27 16.13 -1.55
N PRO A 106 11.14 15.16 -1.91
CA PRO A 106 12.50 15.09 -1.37
C PRO A 106 13.36 16.31 -1.73
N ILE A 107 13.24 16.85 -2.96
CA ILE A 107 13.96 18.06 -3.39
C ILE A 107 13.52 19.25 -2.52
N TRP A 108 12.22 19.49 -2.38
CA TRP A 108 11.69 20.55 -1.52
C TRP A 108 12.15 20.44 -0.07
N ARG A 109 12.26 19.21 0.44
CA ARG A 109 12.77 18.96 1.80
C ARG A 109 14.24 19.31 1.92
N ALA A 110 15.05 18.99 0.90
CA ALA A 110 16.48 19.30 0.89
C ALA A 110 16.70 20.83 0.78
N LEU A 111 15.97 21.50 -0.11
CA LEU A 111 16.03 22.96 -0.24
C LEU A 111 15.59 23.70 1.04
N ALA A 112 14.67 23.12 1.81
CA ALA A 112 14.22 23.68 3.10
C ALA A 112 15.14 23.29 4.29
N SER A 113 16.28 22.63 4.03
CA SER A 113 17.27 22.27 5.05
C SER A 113 18.16 23.48 5.39
N PRO A 114 18.72 23.56 6.62
CA PRO A 114 19.73 24.56 6.95
C PRO A 114 20.98 24.51 6.03
N ASN A 115 21.29 23.30 5.50
CA ASN A 115 22.39 23.08 4.55
C ASN A 115 21.82 22.43 3.27
N PRO A 116 21.26 23.21 2.31
CA PRO A 116 20.62 22.62 1.13
C PRO A 116 21.56 21.83 0.24
N ASP A 117 22.84 22.24 0.10
CA ASP A 117 23.83 21.52 -0.73
C ASP A 117 24.14 20.12 -0.21
N GLU A 118 24.37 19.99 1.10
CA GLU A 118 24.58 18.70 1.74
C GLU A 118 23.32 17.82 1.65
N ALA A 119 22.17 18.41 1.94
CA ALA A 119 20.89 17.69 1.87
C ALA A 119 20.54 17.24 0.45
N LEU A 120 20.91 18.01 -0.59
CA LEU A 120 20.75 17.61 -1.99
C LEU A 120 21.74 16.54 -2.38
N ALA A 121 23.00 16.63 -1.94
CA ALA A 121 24.01 15.59 -2.17
C ALA A 121 23.57 14.24 -1.57
N ASP A 122 23.00 14.26 -0.38
CA ASP A 122 22.44 13.08 0.30
C ASP A 122 21.25 12.45 -0.47
N LEU A 123 20.60 13.21 -1.34
CA LEU A 123 19.54 12.70 -2.19
C LEU A 123 20.04 11.86 -3.36
N HIS A 124 21.32 11.93 -3.68
CA HIS A 124 21.88 11.15 -4.79
C HIS A 124 21.65 9.67 -4.55
N ARG A 125 20.73 9.09 -5.30
CA ARG A 125 20.47 7.65 -5.26
C ARG A 125 21.41 6.97 -6.23
N PRO A 126 22.28 6.06 -5.74
CA PRO A 126 23.13 5.27 -6.60
C PRO A 126 22.30 4.52 -7.65
N ALA A 127 22.89 4.29 -8.83
CA ALA A 127 22.21 3.59 -9.93
C ALA A 127 21.69 2.22 -9.46
N PRO A 128 20.46 1.82 -9.85
CA PRO A 128 19.95 0.51 -9.48
C PRO A 128 20.87 -0.59 -10.01
N TYR A 129 21.26 -1.50 -9.13
CA TYR A 129 22.16 -2.62 -9.45
C TYR A 129 23.55 -2.20 -9.95
N GLY A 130 24.11 -1.15 -9.33
CA GLY A 130 25.43 -0.63 -9.62
C GLY A 130 26.57 -1.21 -8.76
N SER A 131 26.29 -2.06 -7.77
CA SER A 131 27.30 -2.71 -6.93
C SER A 131 28.01 -3.85 -7.65
N VAL A 132 29.07 -4.39 -7.04
CA VAL A 132 29.81 -5.58 -7.51
C VAL A 132 28.90 -6.78 -7.78
N LEU A 133 27.82 -6.95 -7.03
CA LEU A 133 26.79 -7.98 -7.24
C LEU A 133 25.59 -7.50 -8.06
N GLY A 134 25.60 -6.25 -8.52
CA GLY A 134 24.46 -5.60 -9.16
C GLY A 134 23.96 -6.32 -10.40
N ALA A 135 24.87 -6.61 -11.36
CA ALA A 135 24.52 -7.34 -12.59
C ALA A 135 23.90 -8.70 -12.26
N PHE A 136 24.53 -9.47 -11.36
CA PHE A 136 24.04 -10.76 -10.92
C PHE A 136 22.64 -10.70 -10.30
N MET A 137 22.37 -9.70 -9.45
CA MET A 137 21.06 -9.51 -8.81
C MET A 137 19.99 -9.09 -9.81
N ARG A 138 20.33 -8.21 -10.76
CA ARG A 138 19.43 -7.77 -11.84
C ARG A 138 19.00 -8.95 -12.72
N ASP A 139 19.96 -9.77 -13.15
CA ASP A 139 19.73 -10.91 -14.03
C ASP A 139 18.91 -12.00 -13.31
N HIS A 140 19.14 -12.19 -12.00
CA HIS A 140 18.30 -13.05 -11.19
C HIS A 140 16.84 -12.56 -11.10
N VAL A 141 16.62 -11.26 -10.91
CA VAL A 141 15.27 -10.68 -10.88
C VAL A 141 14.57 -10.88 -12.23
N ALA A 142 15.28 -10.61 -13.34
CA ALA A 142 14.77 -10.83 -14.69
C ALA A 142 14.39 -12.29 -14.93
N LEU A 143 15.26 -13.24 -14.55
CA LEU A 143 14.98 -14.67 -14.65
C LEU A 143 13.72 -15.08 -13.88
N MET A 144 13.56 -14.57 -12.64
CA MET A 144 12.39 -14.91 -11.81
C MET A 144 11.10 -14.34 -12.39
N ARG A 145 11.13 -13.14 -12.96
CA ARG A 145 9.99 -12.52 -13.65
C ARG A 145 9.61 -13.28 -14.91
N ASN A 146 10.58 -13.68 -15.73
CA ASN A 146 10.38 -14.50 -16.92
C ASN A 146 9.77 -15.88 -16.58
N ARG A 147 9.99 -16.39 -15.36
CA ARG A 147 9.33 -17.59 -14.83
C ARG A 147 7.91 -17.36 -14.31
N GLY A 148 7.35 -16.16 -14.49
CA GLY A 148 5.99 -15.83 -14.07
C GLY A 148 5.83 -15.41 -12.62
N TYR A 149 6.91 -15.04 -11.91
CA TYR A 149 6.81 -14.48 -10.56
C TYR A 149 6.79 -12.94 -10.62
N GLN A 150 5.92 -12.29 -9.87
CA GLN A 150 5.94 -10.81 -9.73
C GLN A 150 7.26 -10.32 -9.11
N TYR A 151 7.77 -11.05 -8.15
CA TYR A 151 9.08 -10.88 -7.50
C TYR A 151 9.36 -9.47 -6.95
N GLU A 152 8.31 -8.69 -6.66
CA GLU A 152 8.41 -7.28 -6.23
C GLU A 152 9.14 -7.12 -4.88
N ALA A 153 8.72 -7.88 -3.87
CA ALA A 153 9.30 -7.79 -2.54
C ALA A 153 10.77 -8.22 -2.53
N GLN A 154 11.09 -9.30 -3.22
CA GLN A 154 12.45 -9.83 -3.33
C GLN A 154 13.35 -8.89 -4.13
N ALA A 155 12.86 -8.34 -5.24
CA ALA A 155 13.56 -7.33 -6.02
C ALA A 155 13.86 -6.07 -5.18
N HIS A 156 12.90 -5.66 -4.34
CA HIS A 156 13.12 -4.55 -3.41
C HIS A 156 14.20 -4.85 -2.36
N TRP A 157 14.25 -6.06 -1.81
CA TRP A 157 15.32 -6.45 -0.87
C TRP A 157 16.68 -6.49 -1.56
N LEU A 158 16.76 -7.06 -2.77
CA LEU A 158 17.98 -7.09 -3.59
C LEU A 158 18.47 -5.67 -3.89
N LEU A 159 17.58 -4.77 -4.28
CA LEU A 159 17.93 -3.37 -4.54
C LEU A 159 18.39 -2.61 -3.29
N ARG A 160 17.82 -2.91 -2.11
CA ARG A 160 18.30 -2.33 -0.84
C ARG A 160 19.70 -2.83 -0.47
N PHE A 161 19.97 -4.11 -0.71
CA PHE A 161 21.29 -4.69 -0.49
C PHE A 161 22.31 -4.14 -1.47
N ASP A 162 21.94 -4.03 -2.74
CA ASP A 162 22.75 -3.39 -3.78
C ASP A 162 23.19 -1.97 -3.39
N ARG A 163 22.25 -1.15 -2.93
CA ARG A 163 22.56 0.21 -2.46
C ARG A 163 23.46 0.22 -1.23
N PHE A 164 23.26 -0.72 -0.32
CA PHE A 164 24.15 -0.89 0.82
C PHE A 164 25.59 -1.19 0.35
N LEU A 165 25.77 -2.10 -0.59
CA LEU A 165 27.10 -2.41 -1.14
C LEU A 165 27.71 -1.22 -1.90
N GLN A 166 26.91 -0.44 -2.63
CA GLN A 166 27.40 0.79 -3.28
C GLN A 166 27.85 1.86 -2.27
N SER A 167 27.23 1.90 -1.09
CA SER A 167 27.62 2.80 -0.01
C SER A 167 28.77 2.28 0.85
N ASN A 168 29.22 1.03 0.63
CA ASN A 168 30.30 0.39 1.36
C ASN A 168 31.23 -0.33 0.35
N PRO A 169 31.96 0.44 -0.48
CA PRO A 169 32.79 -0.13 -1.55
C PRO A 169 33.92 -1.03 -1.05
N GLU A 170 34.36 -0.87 0.19
CA GLU A 170 35.34 -1.71 0.87
C GLU A 170 34.89 -3.19 0.99
N LEU A 171 33.60 -3.45 0.87
CA LEU A 171 33.05 -4.82 0.89
C LEU A 171 33.08 -5.48 -0.51
N ALA A 172 33.55 -4.82 -1.56
CA ALA A 172 33.44 -5.31 -2.94
C ALA A 172 34.12 -6.67 -3.16
N ASP A 173 35.27 -6.88 -2.52
CA ASP A 173 36.09 -8.10 -2.64
C ASP A 173 35.79 -9.14 -1.54
N GLU A 174 34.88 -8.80 -0.62
CA GLU A 174 34.54 -9.68 0.49
C GLU A 174 33.60 -10.83 0.08
N PRO A 175 33.66 -11.97 0.77
CA PRO A 175 32.68 -13.05 0.60
C PRO A 175 31.24 -12.58 0.86
N LEU A 176 30.27 -13.13 0.12
CA LEU A 176 28.83 -12.82 0.28
C LEU A 176 28.35 -12.87 1.73
N GLU A 177 28.91 -13.73 2.54
CA GLU A 177 28.57 -13.90 3.95
C GLU A 177 29.01 -12.73 4.80
N THR A 178 30.20 -12.21 4.57
CA THR A 178 30.73 -11.00 5.19
C THR A 178 29.85 -9.81 4.81
N MET A 179 29.56 -9.64 3.51
CA MET A 179 28.66 -8.60 3.02
C MET A 179 27.27 -8.64 3.70
N LEU A 180 26.67 -9.82 3.82
CA LEU A 180 25.37 -10.01 4.48
C LEU A 180 25.43 -9.76 6.00
N SER A 181 26.55 -10.10 6.63
CA SER A 181 26.76 -9.86 8.07
C SER A 181 26.84 -8.36 8.36
N HIS A 182 27.61 -7.62 7.56
CA HIS A 182 27.70 -6.16 7.66
C HIS A 182 26.34 -5.50 7.41
N TRP A 183 25.60 -5.97 6.40
CA TRP A 183 24.25 -5.46 6.14
C TRP A 183 23.28 -5.74 7.28
N ALA A 184 23.35 -6.92 7.90
CA ALA A 184 22.55 -7.25 9.08
C ALA A 184 22.88 -6.36 10.28
N ALA A 185 24.16 -6.06 10.48
CA ALA A 185 24.65 -5.20 11.57
C ALA A 185 24.24 -3.72 11.38
N ALA A 186 24.14 -3.24 10.13
CA ALA A 186 23.76 -1.86 9.82
C ALA A 186 22.36 -1.48 10.36
N LYS A 187 21.47 -2.45 10.59
CA LYS A 187 20.15 -2.25 11.18
C LYS A 187 19.77 -3.41 12.10
N PRO A 188 20.16 -3.41 13.38
CA PRO A 188 20.02 -4.56 14.28
C PRO A 188 18.57 -4.76 14.75
N THR A 189 17.65 -5.04 13.81
CA THR A 189 16.26 -5.41 14.10
C THR A 189 16.01 -6.86 13.70
N ARG A 190 15.17 -7.58 14.48
CA ARG A 190 14.81 -8.99 14.20
C ARG A 190 14.23 -9.17 12.79
N ASN A 191 13.39 -8.24 12.34
CA ASN A 191 12.83 -8.26 11.00
C ASN A 191 13.91 -8.15 9.93
N HIS A 192 14.88 -7.25 10.12
CA HIS A 192 15.98 -7.08 9.17
C HIS A 192 16.91 -8.30 9.16
N ALA A 193 17.22 -8.88 10.31
CA ALA A 193 17.98 -10.13 10.38
C ALA A 193 17.28 -11.27 9.61
N ALA A 194 15.95 -11.39 9.74
CA ALA A 194 15.17 -12.37 8.99
C ALA A 194 15.16 -12.08 7.47
N GLU A 195 15.13 -10.80 7.06
CA GLU A 195 15.26 -10.38 5.65
C GLU A 195 16.65 -10.76 5.11
N CYS A 196 17.73 -10.50 5.85
CA CYS A 196 19.11 -10.88 5.47
C CYS A 196 19.22 -12.39 5.26
N GLN A 197 18.68 -13.21 6.14
CA GLN A 197 18.67 -14.67 5.98
C GLN A 197 17.90 -15.14 4.72
N LYS A 198 16.76 -14.53 4.44
CA LYS A 198 16.00 -14.81 3.21
C LYS A 198 16.78 -14.42 1.97
N LEU A 199 17.38 -13.23 1.98
CA LEU A 199 18.20 -12.75 0.88
C LEU A 199 19.40 -13.64 0.63
N GLY A 200 20.12 -14.03 1.69
CA GLY A 200 21.23 -14.97 1.61
C GLY A 200 20.85 -16.27 0.93
N ARG A 201 19.69 -16.86 1.30
CA ARG A 201 19.19 -18.06 0.62
C ARG A 201 18.84 -17.85 -0.85
N ILE A 202 18.31 -16.68 -1.20
CA ILE A 202 18.02 -16.33 -2.59
C ILE A 202 19.32 -16.27 -3.39
N LEU A 203 20.30 -15.53 -2.90
CA LEU A 203 21.59 -15.31 -3.60
C LEU A 203 22.41 -16.61 -3.72
N THR A 204 22.49 -17.41 -2.66
CA THR A 204 23.24 -18.69 -2.72
C THR A 204 22.58 -19.69 -3.66
N LYS A 205 21.24 -19.79 -3.67
CA LYS A 205 20.51 -20.60 -4.66
C LYS A 205 20.68 -20.07 -6.08
N ALA A 206 20.77 -18.78 -6.26
CA ALA A 206 21.03 -18.18 -7.57
C ALA A 206 22.46 -18.48 -8.03
N ARG A 207 23.46 -18.39 -7.16
CA ARG A 207 24.85 -18.80 -7.45
C ARG A 207 24.97 -20.28 -7.82
N HIS A 208 24.38 -21.15 -7.05
CA HIS A 208 24.39 -22.61 -7.33
C HIS A 208 23.74 -22.96 -8.68
N ARG A 209 22.79 -22.17 -9.16
CA ARG A 209 22.22 -22.37 -10.51
C ARG A 209 23.14 -21.98 -11.64
N LEU A 210 24.04 -21.00 -11.41
CA LEU A 210 25.06 -20.60 -12.39
C LEU A 210 26.27 -21.52 -12.34
N ASP A 211 26.66 -21.93 -11.15
CA ASP A 211 27.76 -22.88 -10.92
C ASP A 211 27.31 -23.96 -9.92
N PRO A 212 26.92 -25.16 -10.41
CA PRO A 212 26.51 -26.27 -9.56
C PRO A 212 27.60 -26.80 -8.61
N ASN A 213 28.87 -26.46 -8.85
CA ASN A 213 29.98 -26.86 -7.95
C ASN A 213 29.99 -26.03 -6.65
N ILE A 214 29.28 -24.90 -6.63
CA ILE A 214 29.13 -24.08 -5.44
C ILE A 214 27.86 -24.56 -4.70
N PRO A 215 27.95 -25.31 -3.59
CA PRO A 215 26.77 -25.80 -2.90
C PRO A 215 25.99 -24.65 -2.25
N PRO A 216 24.65 -24.71 -2.25
CA PRO A 216 23.83 -23.70 -1.58
C PRO A 216 24.02 -23.79 -0.07
N LYS A 217 24.43 -22.71 0.56
CA LYS A 217 24.63 -22.65 2.01
C LYS A 217 23.31 -22.77 2.78
N ARG A 218 23.36 -23.47 3.91
CA ARG A 218 22.25 -23.53 4.86
C ARG A 218 22.32 -22.33 5.82
N PHE A 219 21.31 -21.47 5.75
CA PHE A 219 21.15 -20.34 6.67
C PHE A 219 20.36 -20.75 7.92
N ASN A 220 20.72 -20.14 9.07
CA ASN A 220 20.02 -20.39 10.32
C ASN A 220 18.55 -19.94 10.22
N PRO A 221 17.55 -20.81 10.41
CA PRO A 221 16.13 -20.46 10.36
C PRO A 221 15.61 -19.74 11.62
N ARG A 222 16.44 -19.63 12.68
CA ARG A 222 16.03 -19.10 13.99
C ARG A 222 15.45 -17.68 13.91
N PRO A 223 16.09 -16.69 13.26
CA PRO A 223 15.54 -15.34 13.17
C PRO A 223 14.16 -15.30 12.52
N GLU A 224 13.91 -16.12 11.50
CA GLU A 224 12.61 -16.19 10.84
C GLU A 224 11.54 -16.85 11.69
N ARG A 225 11.92 -17.87 12.49
CA ARG A 225 11.01 -18.54 13.43
C ARG A 225 10.63 -17.59 14.57
N GLU A 226 11.57 -16.81 15.09
CA GLU A 226 11.32 -15.81 16.12
C GLU A 226 10.37 -14.73 15.63
N VAL A 227 10.61 -14.16 14.44
CA VAL A 227 9.69 -13.18 13.82
C VAL A 227 8.29 -13.77 13.59
N LYS A 228 8.19 -15.06 13.21
CA LYS A 228 6.89 -15.74 13.06
C LYS A 228 6.18 -15.95 14.40
N ARG A 229 6.91 -16.24 15.48
CA ARG A 229 6.33 -16.43 16.83
C ARG A 229 5.80 -15.12 17.40
N GLU A 230 6.46 -14.00 17.09
CA GLU A 230 6.01 -12.65 17.45
C GLU A 230 4.88 -12.11 16.57
N HIS A 231 4.42 -12.91 15.59
CA HIS A 231 3.30 -12.49 14.75
C HIS A 231 2.08 -12.23 15.64
N ARG A 232 1.68 -11.00 15.62
CA ARG A 232 0.50 -10.49 16.32
C ARG A 232 -0.70 -11.35 15.92
N ARG A 233 -1.42 -11.84 16.93
CA ARG A 233 -2.71 -12.52 16.73
C ARG A 233 -3.65 -11.58 15.97
N PRO A 234 -4.31 -12.03 14.89
CA PRO A 234 -5.30 -11.22 14.19
C PRO A 234 -6.46 -10.88 15.14
N HIS A 235 -7.00 -9.70 14.96
CA HIS A 235 -8.25 -9.33 15.62
C HIS A 235 -9.41 -9.98 14.88
N ILE A 236 -10.29 -10.68 15.58
CA ILE A 236 -11.47 -11.30 14.99
C ILE A 236 -12.68 -10.43 15.33
N PHE A 237 -13.22 -9.78 14.32
CA PHE A 237 -14.46 -9.01 14.44
C PHE A 237 -15.64 -9.94 14.49
N SER A 238 -16.54 -9.71 15.45
CA SER A 238 -17.84 -10.35 15.49
C SER A 238 -18.74 -9.86 14.34
N PRO A 239 -19.82 -10.57 14.01
CA PRO A 239 -20.83 -10.05 13.06
C PRO A 239 -21.46 -8.72 13.49
N ALA A 240 -21.55 -8.43 14.80
CA ALA A 240 -22.01 -7.15 15.32
C ALA A 240 -21.00 -6.02 15.07
N ASP A 241 -19.71 -6.28 15.27
CA ASP A 241 -18.64 -5.33 14.98
C ASP A 241 -18.60 -4.95 13.50
N ILE A 242 -18.81 -5.93 12.61
CA ILE A 242 -18.88 -5.69 11.18
C ILE A 242 -20.06 -4.80 10.82
N ARG A 243 -21.24 -5.08 11.37
CA ARG A 243 -22.42 -4.22 11.16
C ARG A 243 -22.17 -2.80 11.62
N HIS A 244 -21.62 -2.63 12.83
CA HIS A 244 -21.25 -1.32 13.34
C HIS A 244 -20.26 -0.58 12.42
N MET A 245 -19.23 -1.27 11.92
CA MET A 245 -18.31 -0.67 10.94
C MET A 245 -19.00 -0.24 9.65
N LEU A 246 -19.93 -1.04 9.15
CA LEU A 246 -20.69 -0.73 7.94
C LEU A 246 -21.63 0.49 8.16
N ASP A 247 -22.25 0.60 9.33
CA ASP A 247 -23.08 1.75 9.68
C ASP A 247 -22.25 3.04 9.79
N VAL A 248 -21.09 2.96 10.44
CA VAL A 248 -20.11 4.08 10.49
C VAL A 248 -19.63 4.46 9.09
N ALA A 249 -19.41 3.49 8.20
CA ALA A 249 -19.00 3.77 6.83
C ALA A 249 -20.08 4.51 6.03
N ARG A 250 -21.37 4.15 6.21
CA ARG A 250 -22.50 4.84 5.57
C ARG A 250 -22.65 6.30 6.01
N SER A 251 -22.40 6.57 7.28
CA SER A 251 -22.50 7.92 7.87
C SER A 251 -21.15 8.66 7.90
N PHE A 252 -20.13 8.15 7.19
CA PHE A 252 -18.79 8.72 7.26
C PHE A 252 -18.77 10.15 6.70
N PRO A 253 -18.30 11.16 7.46
CA PRO A 253 -18.33 12.55 7.05
C PRO A 253 -17.44 12.77 5.83
N SER A 254 -18.04 13.19 4.70
CA SER A 254 -17.33 13.43 3.45
C SER A 254 -18.01 14.51 2.60
N PRO A 255 -17.99 15.79 3.03
CA PRO A 255 -18.72 16.87 2.36
C PRO A 255 -18.24 17.12 0.92
N HIS A 256 -16.97 16.79 0.62
CA HIS A 256 -16.35 17.05 -0.70
C HIS A 256 -16.24 15.80 -1.59
N ALA A 257 -16.71 14.66 -1.14
CA ALA A 257 -16.70 13.42 -1.91
C ALA A 257 -17.94 12.57 -1.58
N PRO A 258 -19.11 12.89 -2.15
CA PRO A 258 -20.38 12.28 -1.80
C PRO A 258 -20.41 10.76 -1.97
N LEU A 259 -19.66 10.22 -2.93
CA LEU A 259 -19.56 8.78 -3.18
C LEU A 259 -18.71 8.03 -2.12
N ARG A 260 -17.89 8.75 -1.33
CA ARG A 260 -16.95 8.12 -0.38
C ARG A 260 -17.63 7.21 0.67
N PRO A 261 -18.76 7.58 1.30
CA PRO A 261 -19.42 6.69 2.26
C PRO A 261 -19.79 5.34 1.65
N GLN A 262 -20.42 5.34 0.46
CA GLN A 262 -20.78 4.11 -0.26
C GLN A 262 -19.53 3.33 -0.69
N THR A 263 -18.47 4.01 -1.11
CA THR A 263 -17.19 3.40 -1.44
C THR A 263 -16.60 2.68 -0.23
N LEU A 264 -16.54 3.33 0.93
CA LEU A 264 -16.04 2.77 2.19
C LEU A 264 -16.87 1.56 2.62
N TYR A 265 -18.18 1.68 2.58
CA TYR A 265 -19.12 0.61 2.89
C TYR A 265 -18.85 -0.62 2.02
N THR A 266 -18.80 -0.44 0.70
CA THR A 266 -18.63 -1.53 -0.26
C THR A 266 -17.24 -2.17 -0.17
N MET A 267 -16.19 -1.38 0.07
CA MET A 267 -14.84 -1.91 0.31
C MET A 267 -14.80 -2.83 1.55
N ILE A 268 -15.44 -2.42 2.66
CA ILE A 268 -15.49 -3.22 3.90
C ILE A 268 -16.36 -4.46 3.68
N LEU A 269 -17.50 -4.31 3.00
CA LEU A 269 -18.40 -5.41 2.66
C LEU A 269 -17.66 -6.49 1.87
N LEU A 270 -16.96 -6.13 0.80
CA LEU A 270 -16.18 -7.07 -0.01
C LEU A 270 -14.98 -7.64 0.74
N ALA A 271 -14.30 -6.85 1.56
CA ALA A 271 -13.20 -7.32 2.39
C ALA A 271 -13.64 -8.42 3.37
N TYR A 272 -14.85 -8.30 3.94
CA TYR A 272 -15.40 -9.27 4.87
C TYR A 272 -16.17 -10.38 4.17
N CYS A 273 -17.21 -10.07 3.36
CA CYS A 273 -18.09 -11.09 2.80
C CYS A 273 -17.43 -11.94 1.71
N ALA A 274 -16.58 -11.35 0.87
CA ALA A 274 -15.82 -12.05 -0.16
C ALA A 274 -14.39 -12.38 0.25
N GLY A 275 -13.96 -11.94 1.43
CA GLY A 275 -12.61 -12.17 1.96
C GLY A 275 -11.51 -11.60 1.09
N LEU A 276 -11.74 -10.48 0.38
CA LEU A 276 -10.77 -9.91 -0.55
C LEU A 276 -9.56 -9.31 0.17
N ARG A 277 -8.41 -9.43 -0.45
CA ARG A 277 -7.20 -8.72 -0.01
C ARG A 277 -7.29 -7.23 -0.38
N ARG A 278 -6.65 -6.35 0.38
CA ARG A 278 -6.60 -4.90 0.07
C ARG A 278 -6.13 -4.60 -1.35
N SER A 279 -5.16 -5.37 -1.85
CA SER A 279 -4.65 -5.21 -3.22
C SER A 279 -5.61 -5.74 -4.28
N GLU A 280 -6.43 -6.72 -3.95
CA GLU A 280 -7.49 -7.21 -4.82
C GLU A 280 -8.60 -6.16 -4.91
N ILE A 281 -9.05 -5.60 -3.77
CA ILE A 281 -10.03 -4.50 -3.72
C ILE A 281 -9.54 -3.30 -4.53
N ALA A 282 -8.28 -2.91 -4.38
CA ALA A 282 -7.70 -1.77 -5.08
C ALA A 282 -7.67 -1.93 -6.60
N ARG A 283 -7.58 -3.16 -7.11
CA ARG A 283 -7.41 -3.47 -8.54
C ARG A 283 -8.70 -3.90 -9.24
N LEU A 284 -9.85 -3.93 -8.54
CA LEU A 284 -11.11 -4.30 -9.16
C LEU A 284 -11.51 -3.31 -10.23
N ASP A 285 -11.84 -3.84 -11.40
CA ASP A 285 -12.45 -3.10 -12.49
C ASP A 285 -13.99 -3.18 -12.43
N LEU A 286 -14.66 -2.24 -13.08
CA LEU A 286 -16.11 -2.27 -13.23
C LEU A 286 -16.55 -3.57 -13.95
N GLY A 287 -15.82 -3.99 -14.98
CA GLY A 287 -16.09 -5.20 -15.75
C GLY A 287 -15.79 -6.52 -15.01
N ASP A 288 -15.19 -6.47 -13.81
CA ASP A 288 -15.01 -7.65 -12.97
C ASP A 288 -16.29 -8.09 -12.25
N VAL A 289 -17.32 -7.24 -12.22
CA VAL A 289 -18.59 -7.49 -11.56
C VAL A 289 -19.62 -8.00 -12.59
N ASP A 290 -20.03 -9.25 -12.46
CA ASP A 290 -21.15 -9.78 -13.24
C ASP A 290 -22.42 -9.81 -12.36
N LEU A 291 -23.30 -8.84 -12.63
CA LEU A 291 -24.58 -8.71 -11.92
C LEU A 291 -25.60 -9.79 -12.29
N ARG A 292 -25.42 -10.47 -13.45
CA ARG A 292 -26.35 -11.52 -13.92
C ARG A 292 -26.05 -12.83 -13.22
N SER A 293 -24.80 -13.25 -13.24
CA SER A 293 -24.36 -14.47 -12.57
C SER A 293 -24.16 -14.33 -11.06
N GLY A 294 -24.15 -13.09 -10.55
CA GLY A 294 -23.89 -12.82 -9.13
C GLY A 294 -22.45 -13.12 -8.73
N THR A 295 -21.50 -12.84 -9.61
CA THR A 295 -20.09 -13.19 -9.38
C THR A 295 -19.17 -11.97 -9.50
N ILE A 296 -17.99 -12.10 -8.90
CA ILE A 296 -16.89 -11.15 -9.07
C ILE A 296 -15.62 -11.89 -9.49
N THR A 297 -14.95 -11.36 -10.50
CA THR A 297 -13.68 -11.90 -11.03
C THR A 297 -12.51 -11.22 -10.34
N ILE A 298 -11.62 -11.99 -9.72
CA ILE A 298 -10.39 -11.49 -9.12
C ILE A 298 -9.24 -11.90 -10.02
N ARG A 299 -8.72 -10.92 -10.76
CA ARG A 299 -7.63 -11.13 -11.73
C ARG A 299 -6.28 -11.04 -11.05
N GLU A 300 -5.28 -11.68 -11.63
CA GLU A 300 -3.86 -11.56 -11.31
C GLU A 300 -3.55 -11.52 -9.80
N THR A 301 -3.99 -12.54 -9.07
CA THR A 301 -3.57 -12.70 -7.67
C THR A 301 -2.05 -12.85 -7.59
N LYS A 302 -1.49 -12.84 -6.38
CA LYS A 302 -0.05 -12.96 -6.09
C LYS A 302 0.69 -14.08 -6.87
N VAL A 303 -0.05 -14.97 -7.55
CA VAL A 303 0.45 -16.13 -8.31
C VAL A 303 -0.12 -16.15 -9.74
N TYR A 304 -0.53 -15.01 -10.30
CA TYR A 304 -1.17 -14.89 -11.62
C TYR A 304 -2.40 -15.79 -11.82
N LYS A 305 -3.07 -16.18 -10.73
CA LYS A 305 -4.31 -16.96 -10.81
C LYS A 305 -5.51 -16.04 -10.77
N THR A 306 -6.34 -16.12 -11.80
CA THR A 306 -7.69 -15.55 -11.80
C THR A 306 -8.64 -16.50 -11.11
N ARG A 307 -9.58 -15.97 -10.32
CA ARG A 307 -10.66 -16.74 -9.71
C ARG A 307 -11.96 -15.99 -9.78
N ILE A 308 -13.05 -16.71 -9.96
CA ILE A 308 -14.42 -16.19 -9.95
C ILE A 308 -15.02 -16.53 -8.59
N LEU A 309 -15.57 -15.54 -7.91
CA LEU A 309 -16.17 -15.67 -6.59
C LEU A 309 -17.67 -15.43 -6.68
N PRO A 310 -18.53 -16.39 -6.31
CA PRO A 310 -19.95 -16.16 -6.15
C PRO A 310 -20.18 -15.28 -4.92
N LEU A 311 -21.07 -14.31 -5.05
CA LEU A 311 -21.50 -13.41 -3.98
C LEU A 311 -22.93 -13.77 -3.54
N SER A 312 -23.23 -13.60 -2.26
CA SER A 312 -24.61 -13.79 -1.78
C SER A 312 -25.56 -12.73 -2.34
N GLY A 313 -26.85 -13.05 -2.42
CA GLY A 313 -27.87 -12.13 -2.92
C GLY A 313 -27.88 -10.80 -2.16
N SER A 314 -27.67 -10.83 -0.82
CA SER A 314 -27.57 -9.62 -0.01
C SER A 314 -26.38 -8.74 -0.38
N VAL A 315 -25.21 -9.32 -0.63
CA VAL A 315 -24.02 -8.58 -1.10
C VAL A 315 -24.26 -8.00 -2.49
N MET A 316 -24.96 -8.73 -3.37
CA MET A 316 -25.30 -8.26 -4.70
C MET A 316 -26.27 -7.07 -4.70
N VAL A 317 -27.23 -7.02 -3.75
CA VAL A 317 -28.11 -5.86 -3.57
C VAL A 317 -27.30 -4.61 -3.23
N GLU A 318 -26.40 -4.70 -2.27
CA GLU A 318 -25.56 -3.58 -1.86
C GLU A 318 -24.57 -3.15 -2.97
N LEU A 319 -24.06 -4.12 -3.72
CA LEU A 319 -23.16 -3.82 -4.83
C LEU A 319 -23.89 -3.10 -5.98
N ARG A 320 -25.14 -3.48 -6.28
CA ARG A 320 -26.00 -2.75 -7.24
C ARG A 320 -26.26 -1.32 -6.78
N ALA A 321 -26.56 -1.12 -5.50
CA ALA A 321 -26.77 0.22 -4.94
C ALA A 321 -25.50 1.08 -5.06
N TYR A 322 -24.32 0.51 -4.83
CA TYR A 322 -23.06 1.18 -5.04
C TYR A 322 -22.82 1.56 -6.51
N LEU A 323 -23.06 0.64 -7.44
CA LEU A 323 -22.88 0.88 -8.87
C LEU A 323 -23.81 1.99 -9.38
N GLU A 324 -25.03 2.05 -8.87
CA GLU A 324 -25.96 3.13 -9.21
C GLU A 324 -25.49 4.47 -8.62
N ALA A 325 -25.05 4.51 -7.37
CA ALA A 325 -24.48 5.72 -6.77
C ALA A 325 -23.22 6.19 -7.53
N ARG A 326 -22.38 5.23 -7.98
CA ARG A 326 -21.19 5.49 -8.80
C ARG A 326 -21.58 6.12 -10.15
N ARG A 327 -22.62 5.61 -10.79
CA ARG A 327 -23.15 6.13 -12.05
C ARG A 327 -23.70 7.56 -11.87
N CYS A 328 -24.48 7.79 -10.84
CA CYS A 328 -25.03 9.11 -10.50
C CYS A 328 -23.92 10.13 -10.15
N ALA A 329 -22.80 9.69 -9.62
CA ALA A 329 -21.63 10.54 -9.36
C ALA A 329 -20.81 10.88 -10.61
N GLY A 330 -21.24 10.44 -11.81
CA GLY A 330 -20.54 10.72 -13.07
C GLY A 330 -19.26 9.93 -13.30
N ALA A 331 -19.06 8.83 -12.57
CA ALA A 331 -17.89 7.98 -12.74
C ALA A 331 -17.88 7.28 -14.12
N PRO A 332 -16.71 7.02 -14.72
CA PRO A 332 -16.59 6.35 -16.02
C PRO A 332 -17.29 5.00 -16.05
N GLN A 333 -17.99 4.70 -17.14
CA GLN A 333 -18.70 3.44 -17.33
C GLN A 333 -17.91 2.39 -18.14
N ASP A 334 -16.67 2.70 -18.50
CA ASP A 334 -15.78 1.77 -19.16
C ASP A 334 -15.53 0.53 -18.24
N PRO A 335 -15.67 -0.69 -18.77
CA PRO A 335 -15.38 -1.93 -18.03
C PRO A 335 -13.98 -1.98 -17.42
N GLN A 336 -12.99 -1.29 -18.00
CA GLN A 336 -11.62 -1.21 -17.48
C GLN A 336 -11.43 -0.10 -16.45
N SER A 337 -12.44 0.73 -16.20
CA SER A 337 -12.36 1.73 -15.13
C SER A 337 -12.40 1.07 -13.76
N GLY A 338 -11.66 1.62 -12.79
CA GLY A 338 -11.66 1.10 -11.43
C GLY A 338 -13.07 1.02 -10.85
N LEU A 339 -13.44 -0.12 -10.25
CA LEU A 339 -14.71 -0.28 -9.55
C LEU A 339 -14.85 0.82 -8.49
N PHE A 340 -13.83 1.03 -7.68
CA PHE A 340 -13.71 2.11 -6.71
C PHE A 340 -13.00 3.29 -7.36
N TRP A 341 -13.80 4.15 -7.98
CA TRP A 341 -13.31 5.30 -8.72
C TRP A 341 -13.04 6.51 -7.82
N GLN A 342 -12.05 7.33 -8.22
CA GLN A 342 -11.77 8.61 -7.61
C GLN A 342 -11.46 9.65 -8.70
N ASP A 343 -12.01 10.86 -8.54
CA ASP A 343 -11.97 11.91 -9.55
C ASP A 343 -10.56 12.43 -9.84
N HIS A 344 -9.78 12.65 -8.77
CA HIS A 344 -8.48 13.30 -8.88
C HIS A 344 -7.39 12.52 -9.63
N PHE A 345 -7.49 11.17 -9.69
CA PHE A 345 -6.46 10.32 -10.30
C PHE A 345 -6.96 9.51 -11.49
N LYS A 346 -8.20 9.69 -11.91
CA LYS A 346 -8.82 9.02 -13.07
C LYS A 346 -8.52 7.51 -13.15
N GLY A 347 -8.38 6.83 -12.02
CA GLY A 347 -7.96 5.45 -11.98
C GLY A 347 -8.20 4.75 -10.64
N HIS A 348 -7.54 3.61 -10.46
CA HIS A 348 -7.65 2.78 -9.28
C HIS A 348 -7.06 3.44 -8.04
N HIS A 349 -7.63 3.13 -6.88
CA HIS A 349 -6.97 3.39 -5.61
C HIS A 349 -5.69 2.56 -5.46
N THR A 350 -4.67 3.08 -4.79
CA THR A 350 -3.55 2.24 -4.38
C THR A 350 -3.95 1.35 -3.20
N PRO A 351 -3.29 0.18 -3.01
CA PRO A 351 -3.54 -0.64 -1.82
C PRO A 351 -3.32 0.11 -0.50
N GLU A 352 -2.42 1.09 -0.49
CA GLU A 352 -2.14 1.97 0.65
C GLU A 352 -3.32 2.91 0.92
N THR A 353 -3.92 3.47 -0.12
CA THR A 353 -5.12 4.31 -0.02
C THR A 353 -6.29 3.50 0.53
N VAL A 354 -6.54 2.29 0.01
CA VAL A 354 -7.58 1.38 0.55
C VAL A 354 -7.33 1.10 2.04
N THR A 355 -6.06 0.84 2.42
CA THR A 355 -5.70 0.65 3.83
C THR A 355 -6.04 1.86 4.67
N THR A 356 -5.69 3.07 4.22
CA THR A 356 -5.96 4.32 4.94
C THR A 356 -7.46 4.56 5.08
N MET A 357 -8.22 4.38 4.01
CA MET A 357 -9.67 4.57 3.98
C MET A 357 -10.37 3.66 4.99
N ILE A 358 -10.14 2.34 4.93
CA ILE A 358 -10.75 1.37 5.85
C ILE A 358 -10.25 1.59 7.30
N THR A 359 -8.97 1.92 7.48
CA THR A 359 -8.41 2.24 8.81
C THR A 359 -9.09 3.45 9.44
N ASN A 360 -9.45 4.46 8.65
CA ASN A 360 -10.17 5.62 9.16
C ASN A 360 -11.58 5.25 9.63
N VAL A 361 -12.28 4.37 8.93
CA VAL A 361 -13.57 3.83 9.41
C VAL A 361 -13.39 3.06 10.72
N MET A 362 -12.37 2.18 10.81
CA MET A 362 -12.07 1.45 12.06
C MET A 362 -11.78 2.40 13.25
N ARG A 363 -11.18 3.56 12.99
CA ARG A 363 -10.94 4.59 14.00
C ARG A 363 -12.23 5.26 14.44
N HIS A 364 -13.07 5.67 13.52
CA HIS A 364 -14.36 6.28 13.82
C HIS A 364 -15.33 5.30 14.52
N ALA A 365 -15.22 4.01 14.20
CA ALA A 365 -15.96 2.96 14.88
C ALA A 365 -15.37 2.53 16.25
N GLY A 366 -14.30 3.18 16.71
CA GLY A 366 -13.69 2.91 18.02
C GLY A 366 -12.82 1.65 18.11
N PHE A 367 -12.65 0.90 17.02
CA PHE A 367 -11.83 -0.32 17.00
C PHE A 367 -10.32 -0.03 16.99
N LYS A 368 -9.93 1.19 16.69
CA LYS A 368 -8.54 1.57 16.52
C LYS A 368 -8.26 2.94 17.10
N PRO A 369 -7.09 3.17 17.74
CA PRO A 369 -6.70 4.50 18.22
C PRO A 369 -6.71 5.55 17.10
N ALA A 370 -6.95 6.81 17.46
CA ALA A 370 -7.00 7.94 16.52
C ALA A 370 -5.72 8.07 15.68
N SER A 371 -4.57 7.67 16.21
CA SER A 371 -3.27 7.70 15.54
C SER A 371 -2.46 6.42 15.80
N GLY A 372 -1.37 6.25 15.07
CA GLY A 372 -0.45 5.12 15.25
C GLY A 372 -0.84 3.86 14.48
N ARG A 373 -0.06 2.79 14.70
CA ARG A 373 -0.19 1.49 14.00
C ARG A 373 -0.83 0.38 14.83
N THR A 374 -1.11 0.61 16.11
CA THR A 374 -1.75 -0.36 17.00
C THR A 374 -3.22 -0.59 16.60
N GLY A 375 -3.83 -1.67 17.09
CA GLY A 375 -5.23 -1.99 16.78
C GLY A 375 -5.40 -2.82 15.48
N PRO A 376 -6.63 -3.20 15.08
CA PRO A 376 -6.95 -4.06 13.96
C PRO A 376 -6.36 -3.59 12.63
N ARG A 377 -6.18 -4.53 11.69
CA ARG A 377 -5.69 -4.27 10.32
C ARG A 377 -6.79 -4.60 9.31
N VAL A 378 -6.72 -4.04 8.12
CA VAL A 378 -7.65 -4.37 7.01
C VAL A 378 -7.69 -5.88 6.74
N HIS A 379 -6.54 -6.56 6.85
CA HIS A 379 -6.49 -8.02 6.63
C HIS A 379 -7.24 -8.83 7.69
N ASP A 380 -7.47 -8.25 8.87
CA ASP A 380 -8.22 -8.90 9.95
C ASP A 380 -9.72 -9.07 9.60
N LEU A 381 -10.27 -8.27 8.67
CA LEU A 381 -11.61 -8.48 8.11
C LEU A 381 -11.71 -9.83 7.40
N ARG A 382 -10.69 -10.16 6.59
CA ARG A 382 -10.62 -11.47 5.92
C ARG A 382 -10.38 -12.61 6.92
N HIS A 383 -9.58 -12.40 7.98
CA HIS A 383 -9.45 -13.36 9.07
C HIS A 383 -10.79 -13.61 9.74
N SER A 384 -11.52 -12.55 10.06
CA SER A 384 -12.84 -12.64 10.69
C SER A 384 -13.86 -13.39 9.83
N MET A 385 -13.87 -13.14 8.51
CA MET A 385 -14.72 -13.88 7.57
C MET A 385 -14.46 -15.39 7.67
N VAL A 386 -13.21 -15.81 7.65
CA VAL A 386 -12.84 -17.23 7.71
C VAL A 386 -13.26 -17.86 9.04
N VAL A 387 -12.89 -17.21 10.15
CA VAL A 387 -13.20 -17.72 11.49
C VAL A 387 -14.72 -17.79 11.70
N ASN A 388 -15.46 -16.73 11.38
CA ASN A 388 -16.90 -16.69 11.53
C ASN A 388 -17.62 -17.72 10.63
N ARG A 389 -17.07 -18.00 9.43
CA ARG A 389 -17.59 -19.06 8.57
C ARG A 389 -17.37 -20.44 9.14
N ILE A 390 -16.20 -20.71 9.70
CA ILE A 390 -15.89 -21.98 10.36
C ILE A 390 -16.76 -22.19 11.61
N LEU A 391 -16.91 -21.14 12.45
CA LEU A 391 -17.82 -21.16 13.60
C LEU A 391 -19.27 -21.44 13.18
N GLN A 392 -19.72 -20.79 12.10
CA GLN A 392 -21.07 -21.04 11.58
C GLN A 392 -21.24 -22.52 11.17
N TRP A 393 -20.27 -23.10 10.48
CA TRP A 393 -20.33 -24.53 10.12
C TRP A 393 -20.43 -25.42 11.34
N TYR A 394 -19.61 -25.15 12.36
CA TYR A 394 -19.71 -25.89 13.62
C TYR A 394 -21.12 -25.80 14.24
N ARG A 395 -21.70 -24.62 14.32
CA ARG A 395 -23.02 -24.36 14.90
C ARG A 395 -24.17 -25.07 14.16
N ILE A 396 -24.07 -25.20 12.84
CA ILE A 396 -25.08 -25.89 12.02
C ILE A 396 -24.76 -27.38 11.78
N GLY A 397 -23.84 -27.95 12.54
CA GLY A 397 -23.55 -29.37 12.46
C GLY A 397 -22.64 -29.83 11.33
N ILE A 398 -22.15 -28.92 10.47
CA ILE A 398 -21.24 -29.27 9.38
C ILE A 398 -19.80 -29.42 9.92
N ASN A 399 -19.11 -30.48 9.49
CA ASN A 399 -17.68 -30.62 9.79
C ASN A 399 -16.85 -29.66 8.93
N PRO A 400 -16.14 -28.68 9.52
CA PRO A 400 -15.35 -27.75 8.74
C PRO A 400 -14.23 -28.40 7.91
N GLN A 401 -13.70 -29.52 8.34
CA GLN A 401 -12.62 -30.23 7.61
C GLN A 401 -13.06 -30.57 6.18
N ASP A 402 -14.30 -30.97 5.99
CA ASP A 402 -14.88 -31.33 4.69
C ASP A 402 -15.04 -30.12 3.76
N ARG A 403 -15.00 -28.91 4.32
CA ARG A 403 -15.22 -27.63 3.60
C ARG A 403 -13.96 -26.78 3.47
N LEU A 404 -12.87 -27.10 4.16
CA LEU A 404 -11.64 -26.29 4.16
C LEU A 404 -11.01 -26.13 2.79
N HIS A 405 -11.05 -27.15 1.96
CA HIS A 405 -10.49 -27.09 0.60
C HIS A 405 -11.28 -26.10 -0.30
N PHE A 406 -12.62 -26.07 -0.19
CA PHE A 406 -13.44 -25.10 -0.89
C PHE A 406 -13.15 -23.68 -0.39
N LEU A 407 -13.03 -23.49 0.93
CA LEU A 407 -12.68 -22.20 1.52
C LEU A 407 -11.29 -21.74 1.09
N SER A 408 -10.32 -22.64 1.05
CA SER A 408 -8.97 -22.38 0.57
C SER A 408 -8.96 -21.91 -0.89
N THR A 409 -9.72 -22.58 -1.75
CA THR A 409 -9.90 -22.22 -3.17
C THR A 409 -10.59 -20.86 -3.31
N TYR A 410 -11.68 -20.64 -2.58
CA TYR A 410 -12.42 -19.36 -2.55
C TYR A 410 -11.50 -18.19 -2.19
N LEU A 411 -10.68 -18.39 -1.16
CA LEU A 411 -9.71 -17.38 -0.72
C LEU A 411 -8.52 -17.22 -1.68
N GLY A 412 -8.31 -18.13 -2.61
CA GLY A 412 -7.14 -18.14 -3.49
C GLY A 412 -5.84 -18.40 -2.72
N HIS A 413 -5.85 -19.34 -1.81
CA HIS A 413 -4.65 -19.86 -1.17
C HIS A 413 -3.96 -20.86 -2.08
N ARG A 414 -2.63 -20.83 -2.11
CA ARG A 414 -1.83 -21.79 -2.87
C ARG A 414 -1.78 -23.16 -2.18
N ASP A 415 -1.86 -23.12 -0.85
CA ASP A 415 -1.70 -24.26 0.04
C ASP A 415 -2.77 -24.17 1.14
N ILE A 416 -3.38 -25.30 1.47
CA ILE A 416 -4.39 -25.44 2.52
C ILE A 416 -3.86 -25.03 3.89
N ASN A 417 -2.55 -25.21 4.13
CA ASN A 417 -1.90 -24.78 5.37
C ASN A 417 -2.05 -23.28 5.62
N SER A 418 -2.17 -22.49 4.55
CA SER A 418 -2.49 -21.06 4.66
C SER A 418 -3.89 -20.79 5.21
N THR A 419 -4.79 -21.77 5.13
CA THR A 419 -6.14 -21.71 5.71
C THR A 419 -6.17 -22.28 7.12
N LEU A 420 -5.35 -23.31 7.42
CA LEU A 420 -5.28 -23.92 8.76
C LEU A 420 -4.80 -22.93 9.84
N ILE A 421 -4.03 -21.90 9.48
CA ILE A 421 -3.60 -20.85 10.40
C ILE A 421 -4.80 -20.17 11.07
N TYR A 422 -5.96 -20.11 10.41
CA TYR A 422 -7.18 -19.49 10.95
C TYR A 422 -7.87 -20.34 12.03
N ILE A 423 -7.68 -21.64 12.02
CA ILE A 423 -8.34 -22.58 12.96
C ILE A 423 -7.77 -22.46 14.38
N THR A 424 -6.51 -22.04 14.50
CA THR A 424 -5.81 -21.98 15.80
C THR A 424 -6.06 -20.67 16.57
N VAL A 425 -6.99 -19.79 16.11
CA VAL A 425 -6.92 -18.36 16.46
C VAL A 425 -7.91 -17.93 17.52
N THR A 426 -9.01 -18.65 17.79
CA THR A 426 -10.02 -18.18 18.75
C THR A 426 -10.40 -19.17 19.82
N GLN A 427 -10.67 -18.63 21.03
CA GLN A 427 -11.20 -19.39 22.16
C GLN A 427 -12.57 -20.01 21.82
N ASP A 428 -13.40 -19.29 21.06
CA ASP A 428 -14.72 -19.76 20.62
C ASP A 428 -14.62 -21.00 19.73
N LEU A 429 -13.64 -21.07 18.80
CA LEU A 429 -13.39 -22.27 18.00
C LEU A 429 -12.94 -23.46 18.84
N LEU A 430 -12.12 -23.22 19.87
CA LEU A 430 -11.69 -24.26 20.79
C LEU A 430 -12.84 -24.74 21.67
N GLN A 431 -13.70 -23.84 22.10
CA GLN A 431 -14.89 -24.15 22.89
C GLN A 431 -15.88 -25.01 22.09
N GLU A 432 -16.25 -24.59 20.88
CA GLU A 432 -17.13 -25.34 19.99
C GLU A 432 -16.57 -26.74 19.65
N ALA A 433 -15.25 -26.81 19.40
CA ALA A 433 -14.58 -28.09 19.18
C ALA A 433 -14.61 -28.98 20.44
N SER A 434 -14.42 -28.39 21.64
CA SER A 434 -14.49 -29.10 22.92
C SER A 434 -15.91 -29.61 23.25
N GLU A 435 -16.93 -28.81 22.97
CA GLU A 435 -18.33 -29.20 23.16
C GLU A 435 -18.69 -30.40 22.26
N ARG A 436 -18.26 -30.39 21.01
CA ARG A 436 -18.46 -31.52 20.10
C ARG A 436 -17.69 -32.77 20.55
N PHE A 437 -16.44 -32.61 20.96
CA PHE A 437 -15.66 -33.69 21.47
C PHE A 437 -16.34 -34.37 22.69
N ARG A 438 -16.90 -33.53 23.60
CA ARG A 438 -17.67 -34.01 24.74
C ARG A 438 -18.96 -34.72 24.30
N ALA A 439 -19.70 -34.15 23.32
CA ALA A 439 -20.91 -34.75 22.81
C ALA A 439 -20.70 -36.11 22.16
N VAL A 440 -19.57 -36.32 21.48
CA VAL A 440 -19.17 -37.61 20.87
C VAL A 440 -18.53 -38.55 21.88
N GLY A 441 -17.74 -38.02 22.81
CA GLY A 441 -16.99 -38.86 23.79
C GLY A 441 -17.79 -39.20 25.05
N ALA A 442 -18.80 -38.41 25.42
CA ALA A 442 -19.59 -38.69 26.62
C ALA A 442 -20.33 -40.03 26.61
N PRO A 443 -20.94 -40.48 25.49
CA PRO A 443 -21.53 -41.80 25.41
C PRO A 443 -20.50 -42.96 25.65
N CYS A 444 -19.28 -42.79 25.09
CA CYS A 444 -18.21 -43.75 25.28
C CYS A 444 -17.71 -43.84 26.73
N LEU A 445 -17.72 -42.72 27.46
CA LEU A 445 -17.31 -42.67 28.87
C LEU A 445 -18.39 -43.20 29.82
N ASN A 446 -19.67 -43.12 29.42
CA ASN A 446 -20.81 -43.59 30.21
C ASN A 446 -21.17 -45.07 29.91
N GLY A 447 -20.43 -45.78 29.09
CA GLY A 447 -20.68 -47.21 28.81
C GLY A 447 -21.86 -47.46 27.86
N GLU A 448 -22.41 -46.42 27.24
CA GLU A 448 -23.44 -46.55 26.21
C GLU A 448 -22.76 -46.93 24.89
N ALA A 449 -22.87 -48.20 24.51
CA ALA A 449 -22.35 -48.67 23.23
C ALA A 449 -23.01 -47.96 22.08
N LEU A 450 -22.19 -47.47 21.12
CA LEU A 450 -22.66 -47.01 19.83
C LEU A 450 -23.39 -48.13 19.11
N SER A 451 -24.71 -48.15 19.13
CA SER A 451 -25.56 -49.01 18.30
C SER A 451 -25.72 -48.42 16.89
#